data_049d4dbd434fe48a4fb3d8fdefa9b3af
#
_entry.id   049d4dbd434fe48a4fb3d8fdefa9b3af
#
_cell.length_a   1.000
_cell.length_b   1.000
_cell.length_c   1.000
_cell.angle_alpha   90.00
_cell.angle_beta   90.00
_cell.angle_gamma   90.00
#
_symmetry.space_group_name_H-M   'P 1'
#
loop_
_entity.id
_entity.type
_entity.pdbx_description
1 polymer ?
#
loop_
_entity_poly.entity_id
_entity_poly.type
_entity_poly.pdbx_seq_one_letter_code
_entity_poly.pdbx_strand_id
1 'polypeptide(L)'
;MKKLAQPKFIYLLAFIFALSVSCGSPPPKPPKAVKTVAFVTNTTSDFWKVARKGCEKADAELPDVTVSFKTTNEGTVEEQNRLIRQSLDRDDADAIAVSPIDPVGQKNVINNAAKRALIITQDSDAPDSDRTLYLGADNRAAGRQAGELIKQALPEGGKIMVFVGKREVQNARERFDGLKESLQGSKVEIIDLMTDDADPSRAMQNAADTLKKYPDIAGMVGLWSYNGPSILKVLKSLDKVGKVKVVCFDDERETLDGIKEGAIFGTVAQQPFEYGYQAVQAAAKILKGDRSVIPGNKTIFIPTLIIQRNNVDEYSKKLNQLLGST
;
A
#
# COMPACT_ATOMS: atom_id res chain seq x y z
N MET A 1 -54.19 -77.82 51.30
CA MET A 1 -54.43 -77.31 49.96
C MET A 1 -53.80 -75.94 49.83
N LYS A 2 -52.60 -75.84 49.17
CA LYS A 2 -51.79 -74.66 49.11
C LYS A 2 -52.20 -73.86 47.84
N LYS A 3 -52.58 -72.55 48.01
CA LYS A 3 -52.84 -71.62 46.91
C LYS A 3 -51.52 -71.08 46.40
N LEU A 4 -51.26 -71.28 45.09
CA LEU A 4 -50.13 -70.65 44.37
C LEU A 4 -50.44 -69.19 44.15
N ALA A 5 -49.51 -68.32 44.49
CA ALA A 5 -49.52 -66.89 44.14
C ALA A 5 -48.88 -66.67 42.76
N GLN A 6 -49.54 -65.92 41.93
CA GLN A 6 -49.02 -65.51 40.59
C GLN A 6 -48.17 -64.25 40.76
N PRO A 7 -47.03 -64.07 40.02
CA PRO A 7 -46.25 -62.86 40.02
C PRO A 7 -46.84 -61.76 39.11
N LYS A 8 -46.94 -60.55 39.65
CA LYS A 8 -47.32 -59.35 38.90
C LYS A 8 -46.13 -58.89 38.11
N PHE A 9 -46.21 -58.89 36.78
CA PHE A 9 -45.28 -58.25 35.90
C PHE A 9 -45.51 -56.72 35.92
N ILE A 10 -44.49 -55.96 36.38
CA ILE A 10 -44.46 -54.50 36.31
C ILE A 10 -43.73 -54.16 35.02
N TYR A 11 -44.45 -53.59 34.04
CA TYR A 11 -43.84 -53.01 32.83
C TYR A 11 -43.29 -51.66 33.18
N LEU A 12 -41.92 -51.54 33.18
CA LEU A 12 -41.22 -50.30 33.34
C LEU A 12 -41.10 -49.67 31.94
N LEU A 13 -41.96 -48.67 31.62
CA LEU A 13 -41.85 -47.87 30.44
C LEU A 13 -40.64 -46.93 30.57
N ALA A 14 -39.51 -47.24 29.89
CA ALA A 14 -38.37 -46.34 29.77
C ALA A 14 -38.71 -45.25 28.72
N PHE A 15 -38.99 -44.05 29.18
CA PHE A 15 -39.14 -42.87 28.34
C PHE A 15 -37.73 -42.41 27.94
N ILE A 16 -37.31 -42.73 26.69
CA ILE A 16 -36.10 -42.20 26.08
C ILE A 16 -36.38 -40.77 25.66
N PHE A 17 -35.90 -39.82 26.46
CA PHE A 17 -35.88 -38.38 26.08
C PHE A 17 -34.71 -38.16 25.10
N ALA A 18 -35.02 -38.17 23.79
CA ALA A 18 -34.05 -37.77 22.78
C ALA A 18 -33.78 -36.24 22.90
N LEU A 19 -32.68 -35.90 23.54
CA LEU A 19 -32.14 -34.54 23.48
C LEU A 19 -31.66 -34.26 22.05
N SER A 20 -32.48 -33.61 21.24
CA SER A 20 -32.07 -33.00 19.98
C SER A 20 -31.15 -31.82 20.32
N VAL A 21 -29.84 -32.03 20.24
CA VAL A 21 -28.85 -30.94 20.25
C VAL A 21 -29.02 -30.20 18.94
N SER A 22 -29.80 -29.14 18.96
CA SER A 22 -29.86 -28.16 17.88
C SER A 22 -28.49 -27.46 17.82
N CYS A 23 -27.69 -27.73 16.78
CA CYS A 23 -26.53 -26.91 16.42
C CYS A 23 -27.02 -25.52 15.95
N GLY A 24 -27.51 -24.73 16.88
CA GLY A 24 -27.75 -23.30 16.65
C GLY A 24 -26.41 -22.60 16.47
N SER A 25 -26.29 -21.79 15.43
CA SER A 25 -25.16 -20.86 15.29
C SER A 25 -25.00 -20.06 16.60
N PRO A 26 -23.77 -19.84 17.07
CA PRO A 26 -23.58 -19.04 18.27
C PRO A 26 -24.26 -17.68 18.12
N PRO A 27 -24.85 -17.14 19.20
CA PRO A 27 -25.51 -15.85 19.16
C PRO A 27 -24.52 -14.76 18.66
N PRO A 28 -24.98 -13.78 17.88
CA PRO A 28 -24.13 -12.70 17.43
C PRO A 28 -23.50 -12.00 18.65
N LYS A 29 -22.19 -11.74 18.57
CA LYS A 29 -21.49 -10.97 19.62
C LYS A 29 -22.17 -9.62 19.82
N PRO A 30 -22.32 -9.13 21.07
CA PRO A 30 -22.83 -7.79 21.32
C PRO A 30 -21.96 -6.75 20.62
N PRO A 31 -22.54 -5.64 20.14
CA PRO A 31 -21.77 -4.57 19.51
C PRO A 31 -20.68 -4.06 20.47
N LYS A 32 -19.44 -3.94 19.98
CA LYS A 32 -18.36 -3.32 20.74
C LYS A 32 -18.61 -1.82 20.86
N ALA A 33 -18.36 -1.26 22.05
CA ALA A 33 -18.40 0.18 22.27
C ALA A 33 -17.28 0.89 21.50
N VAL A 34 -16.09 0.28 21.42
CA VAL A 34 -14.92 0.77 20.67
C VAL A 34 -14.62 -0.20 19.52
N LYS A 35 -14.47 0.33 18.32
CA LYS A 35 -14.16 -0.42 17.11
C LYS A 35 -12.65 -0.52 16.91
N THR A 36 -12.16 -1.69 16.50
CA THR A 36 -10.75 -1.91 16.22
C THR A 36 -10.49 -1.87 14.71
N VAL A 37 -9.60 -0.97 14.29
CA VAL A 37 -9.09 -0.88 12.90
C VAL A 37 -7.65 -1.36 12.88
N ALA A 38 -7.37 -2.49 12.23
CA ALA A 38 -6.01 -2.95 12.00
C ALA A 38 -5.46 -2.29 10.72
N PHE A 39 -4.30 -1.65 10.80
CA PHE A 39 -3.58 -1.14 9.64
C PHE A 39 -2.36 -2.01 9.38
N VAL A 40 -2.30 -2.67 8.22
CA VAL A 40 -1.28 -3.68 7.88
C VAL A 40 -0.45 -3.20 6.69
N THR A 41 0.86 -3.04 6.90
CA THR A 41 1.80 -2.58 5.86
C THR A 41 2.26 -3.73 4.97
N ASN A 42 2.99 -3.43 3.89
CA ASN A 42 3.63 -4.42 3.01
C ASN A 42 5.14 -4.56 3.24
N THR A 43 5.78 -3.57 3.87
CA THR A 43 7.20 -3.55 4.23
C THR A 43 7.44 -2.71 5.48
N THR A 44 8.73 -2.53 5.84
CA THR A 44 9.21 -1.51 6.78
C THR A 44 9.92 -0.40 6.00
N SER A 45 9.53 0.86 6.20
CA SER A 45 10.19 2.03 5.62
C SER A 45 9.72 3.31 6.32
N ASP A 46 10.35 4.44 6.05
CA ASP A 46 9.89 5.73 6.55
C ASP A 46 8.52 6.10 6.02
N PHE A 47 8.16 5.66 4.80
CA PHE A 47 6.82 5.76 4.25
C PHE A 47 5.74 5.22 5.23
N TRP A 48 5.97 4.05 5.81
CA TRP A 48 5.03 3.45 6.76
C TRP A 48 5.09 4.09 8.15
N LYS A 49 6.21 4.69 8.54
CA LYS A 49 6.27 5.52 9.76
C LYS A 49 5.40 6.76 9.62
N VAL A 50 5.41 7.40 8.44
CA VAL A 50 4.54 8.55 8.14
C VAL A 50 3.06 8.14 8.10
N ALA A 51 2.73 6.98 7.49
CA ALA A 51 1.37 6.44 7.51
C ALA A 51 0.87 6.17 8.93
N ARG A 52 1.76 5.66 9.81
CA ARG A 52 1.45 5.48 11.24
C ARG A 52 1.04 6.78 11.91
N LYS A 53 1.72 7.90 11.60
CA LYS A 53 1.34 9.23 12.14
C LYS A 53 -0.06 9.66 11.70
N GLY A 54 -0.46 9.31 10.49
CA GLY A 54 -1.84 9.51 10.03
C GLY A 54 -2.84 8.66 10.81
N CYS A 55 -2.51 7.38 11.05
CA CYS A 55 -3.32 6.48 11.88
C CYS A 55 -3.45 7.01 13.33
N GLU A 56 -2.33 7.42 13.96
CA GLU A 56 -2.28 7.96 15.32
C GLU A 56 -3.15 9.22 15.44
N LYS A 57 -3.12 10.11 14.44
CA LYS A 57 -3.98 11.29 14.40
C LYS A 57 -5.45 10.92 14.34
N ALA A 58 -5.83 9.98 13.46
CA ALA A 58 -7.22 9.55 13.35
C ALA A 58 -7.70 8.85 14.63
N ASP A 59 -6.88 8.02 15.26
CA ASP A 59 -7.15 7.36 16.54
C ASP A 59 -7.44 8.39 17.65
N ALA A 60 -6.63 9.43 17.74
CA ALA A 60 -6.80 10.50 18.73
C ALA A 60 -8.09 11.33 18.52
N GLU A 61 -8.59 11.42 17.28
CA GLU A 61 -9.81 12.18 16.93
C GLU A 61 -11.10 11.35 17.06
N LEU A 62 -10.99 10.02 17.14
CA LEU A 62 -12.12 9.09 17.10
C LEU A 62 -12.21 8.27 18.40
N PRO A 63 -12.92 8.77 19.44
CA PRO A 63 -12.94 8.14 20.77
C PRO A 63 -13.58 6.74 20.79
N ASP A 64 -14.30 6.39 19.75
CA ASP A 64 -14.96 5.09 19.56
C ASP A 64 -14.20 4.14 18.59
N VAL A 65 -12.96 4.51 18.24
CA VAL A 65 -12.06 3.69 17.40
C VAL A 65 -10.74 3.49 18.14
N THR A 66 -10.10 2.34 17.95
CA THR A 66 -8.71 2.12 18.30
C THR A 66 -7.96 1.52 17.12
N VAL A 67 -6.71 1.94 16.91
CA VAL A 67 -5.90 1.51 15.77
C VAL A 67 -4.83 0.51 16.22
N SER A 68 -4.81 -0.67 15.59
CA SER A 68 -3.73 -1.66 15.70
C SER A 68 -2.83 -1.59 14.47
N PHE A 69 -1.71 -0.88 14.57
CA PHE A 69 -0.76 -0.74 13.47
C PHE A 69 0.22 -1.92 13.42
N LYS A 70 0.24 -2.66 12.32
CA LYS A 70 1.04 -3.87 12.10
C LYS A 70 1.99 -3.70 10.93
N THR A 71 3.26 -3.91 11.20
CA THR A 71 4.33 -3.80 10.21
C THR A 71 4.81 -5.20 9.81
N THR A 72 4.93 -5.46 8.51
CA THR A 72 5.62 -6.66 8.01
C THR A 72 7.13 -6.39 8.07
N ASN A 73 7.84 -7.18 8.88
CA ASN A 73 9.29 -6.99 9.07
C ASN A 73 10.11 -7.66 7.95
N GLU A 74 9.64 -8.81 7.48
CA GLU A 74 10.26 -9.58 6.41
C GLU A 74 9.76 -9.16 5.02
N GLY A 75 8.62 -8.46 4.94
CA GLY A 75 8.01 -8.06 3.68
C GLY A 75 7.55 -9.25 2.83
N THR A 76 7.19 -10.37 3.46
CA THR A 76 6.71 -11.57 2.76
C THR A 76 5.19 -11.68 2.77
N VAL A 77 4.64 -12.35 1.75
CA VAL A 77 3.21 -12.65 1.65
C VAL A 77 2.74 -13.50 2.84
N GLU A 78 3.55 -14.46 3.26
CA GLU A 78 3.26 -15.35 4.39
C GLU A 78 3.13 -14.58 5.69
N GLU A 79 4.06 -13.67 5.95
CA GLU A 79 4.00 -12.81 7.13
C GLU A 79 2.76 -11.92 7.10
N GLN A 80 2.49 -11.25 5.99
CA GLN A 80 1.32 -10.38 5.86
C GLN A 80 0.01 -11.16 6.03
N ASN A 81 -0.11 -12.35 5.45
CA ASN A 81 -1.25 -13.23 5.63
C ASN A 81 -1.43 -13.64 7.10
N ARG A 82 -0.33 -13.86 7.84
CA ARG A 82 -0.35 -14.12 9.28
C ARG A 82 -0.85 -12.91 10.06
N LEU A 83 -0.40 -11.70 9.72
CA LEU A 83 -0.84 -10.46 10.36
C LEU A 83 -2.33 -10.18 10.12
N ILE A 84 -2.84 -10.42 8.91
CA ILE A 84 -4.28 -10.33 8.61
C ILE A 84 -5.09 -11.29 9.48
N ARG A 85 -4.68 -12.56 9.58
CA ARG A 85 -5.34 -13.53 10.46
C ARG A 85 -5.28 -13.13 11.94
N GLN A 86 -4.12 -12.68 12.42
CA GLN A 86 -3.96 -12.21 13.81
C GLN A 86 -4.86 -11.00 14.12
N SER A 87 -5.04 -10.09 13.17
CA SER A 87 -5.96 -8.97 13.34
C SER A 87 -7.39 -9.44 13.58
N LEU A 88 -7.83 -10.50 12.91
CA LEU A 88 -9.16 -11.07 13.09
C LEU A 88 -9.29 -11.93 14.36
N ASP A 89 -8.26 -12.73 14.68
CA ASP A 89 -8.39 -13.79 15.69
C ASP A 89 -7.98 -13.32 17.08
N ARG A 90 -7.02 -12.41 17.19
CA ARG A 90 -6.47 -11.90 18.46
C ARG A 90 -6.95 -10.50 18.77
N ASP A 91 -6.94 -9.62 17.79
CA ASP A 91 -7.32 -8.20 18.00
C ASP A 91 -8.82 -8.00 17.81
N ASP A 92 -9.53 -9.01 17.29
CA ASP A 92 -10.97 -8.96 17.00
C ASP A 92 -11.32 -7.71 16.16
N ALA A 93 -10.51 -7.45 15.10
CA ALA A 93 -10.62 -6.24 14.29
C ALA A 93 -11.96 -6.17 13.56
N ASP A 94 -12.61 -5.01 13.65
CA ASP A 94 -13.85 -4.69 12.92
C ASP A 94 -13.55 -4.25 11.49
N ALA A 95 -12.35 -3.68 11.26
CA ALA A 95 -11.84 -3.32 9.93
C ALA A 95 -10.36 -3.65 9.78
N ILE A 96 -9.93 -3.93 8.56
CA ILE A 96 -8.52 -4.11 8.20
C ILE A 96 -8.22 -3.21 6.99
N ALA A 97 -7.30 -2.27 7.16
CA ALA A 97 -6.68 -1.49 6.09
C ALA A 97 -5.35 -2.14 5.73
N VAL A 98 -5.22 -2.71 4.54
CA VAL A 98 -4.03 -3.48 4.13
C VAL A 98 -3.47 -3.00 2.79
N SER A 99 -2.13 -2.96 2.66
CA SER A 99 -1.45 -2.80 1.38
C SER A 99 -0.99 -4.18 0.89
N PRO A 100 -1.74 -4.85 -0.01
CA PRO A 100 -1.42 -6.21 -0.43
C PRO A 100 -0.04 -6.30 -1.12
N ILE A 101 0.78 -7.27 -0.71
CA ILE A 101 2.08 -7.55 -1.33
C ILE A 101 1.88 -8.26 -2.68
N ASP A 102 0.97 -9.23 -2.73
CA ASP A 102 0.58 -9.95 -3.93
C ASP A 102 -0.96 -9.92 -4.09
N PRO A 103 -1.49 -8.91 -4.78
CA PRO A 103 -2.94 -8.75 -4.93
C PRO A 103 -3.66 -9.97 -5.53
N VAL A 104 -3.01 -10.71 -6.41
CA VAL A 104 -3.59 -11.90 -7.08
C VAL A 104 -3.53 -13.11 -6.15
N GLY A 105 -2.37 -13.43 -5.61
CA GLY A 105 -2.17 -14.58 -4.73
C GLY A 105 -2.90 -14.44 -3.38
N GLN A 106 -3.05 -13.21 -2.88
CA GLN A 106 -3.74 -12.94 -1.62
C GLN A 106 -5.26 -12.75 -1.75
N LYS A 107 -5.84 -12.81 -2.95
CA LYS A 107 -7.28 -12.63 -3.17
C LYS A 107 -8.12 -13.47 -2.20
N ASN A 108 -7.82 -14.76 -2.06
CA ASN A 108 -8.59 -15.65 -1.18
C ASN A 108 -8.45 -15.28 0.30
N VAL A 109 -7.29 -14.83 0.74
CA VAL A 109 -7.08 -14.37 2.13
C VAL A 109 -7.89 -13.11 2.41
N ILE A 110 -7.86 -12.15 1.49
CA ILE A 110 -8.64 -10.91 1.57
C ILE A 110 -10.15 -11.21 1.58
N ASN A 111 -10.63 -12.07 0.67
CA ASN A 111 -12.04 -12.46 0.61
C ASN A 111 -12.52 -13.19 1.86
N ASN A 112 -11.68 -14.06 2.45
CA ASN A 112 -12.01 -14.70 3.72
C ASN A 112 -12.03 -13.71 4.88
N ALA A 113 -11.14 -12.74 4.89
CA ALA A 113 -11.16 -11.65 5.87
C ALA A 113 -12.41 -10.76 5.71
N ALA A 114 -12.85 -10.49 4.48
CA ALA A 114 -14.02 -9.68 4.18
C ALA A 114 -15.35 -10.27 4.71
N LYS A 115 -15.40 -11.58 4.97
CA LYS A 115 -16.56 -12.23 5.62
C LYS A 115 -16.67 -11.90 7.11
N ARG A 116 -15.60 -11.37 7.73
CA ARG A 116 -15.49 -11.18 9.17
C ARG A 116 -15.27 -9.72 9.58
N ALA A 117 -14.65 -8.93 8.69
CA ALA A 117 -14.31 -7.53 8.94
C ALA A 117 -14.47 -6.68 7.67
N LEU A 118 -14.60 -5.37 7.83
CA LEU A 118 -14.51 -4.43 6.72
C LEU A 118 -13.10 -4.43 6.16
N ILE A 119 -12.94 -4.63 4.84
CA ILE A 119 -11.63 -4.58 4.20
C ILE A 119 -11.49 -3.31 3.36
N ILE A 120 -10.45 -2.54 3.67
CA ILE A 120 -9.95 -1.42 2.88
C ILE A 120 -8.57 -1.81 2.35
N THR A 121 -8.34 -1.75 1.04
CA THR A 121 -6.98 -1.79 0.51
C THR A 121 -6.43 -0.37 0.46
N GLN A 122 -5.15 -0.20 0.74
CA GLN A 122 -4.50 1.11 0.70
C GLN A 122 -3.09 0.99 0.09
N ASP A 123 -2.55 2.06 -0.54
CA ASP A 123 -1.30 2.07 -1.29
C ASP A 123 -1.31 1.11 -2.49
N SER A 124 -1.27 -0.20 -2.25
CA SER A 124 -1.50 -1.24 -3.26
C SER A 124 -2.96 -1.71 -3.22
N ASP A 125 -3.54 -1.96 -4.39
CA ASP A 125 -4.92 -2.43 -4.51
C ASP A 125 -5.02 -3.93 -4.85
N ALA A 126 -6.15 -4.54 -4.49
CA ALA A 126 -6.57 -5.87 -4.90
C ALA A 126 -7.99 -5.79 -5.53
N PRO A 127 -8.12 -5.24 -6.74
CA PRO A 127 -9.43 -4.88 -7.32
C PRO A 127 -10.36 -6.07 -7.52
N ASP A 128 -9.80 -7.27 -7.75
CA ASP A 128 -10.57 -8.52 -7.97
C ASP A 128 -10.97 -9.22 -6.65
N SER A 129 -10.70 -8.60 -5.49
CA SER A 129 -11.08 -9.11 -4.18
C SER A 129 -12.40 -8.50 -3.68
N ASP A 130 -12.90 -9.06 -2.57
CA ASP A 130 -14.10 -8.56 -1.87
C ASP A 130 -13.81 -7.32 -0.99
N ARG A 131 -12.78 -6.55 -1.31
CA ARG A 131 -12.52 -5.29 -0.62
C ARG A 131 -13.69 -4.32 -0.76
N THR A 132 -13.97 -3.57 0.29
CA THR A 132 -15.04 -2.57 0.29
C THR A 132 -14.59 -1.28 -0.39
N LEU A 133 -13.34 -0.88 -0.17
CA LEU A 133 -12.78 0.40 -0.61
C LEU A 133 -11.29 0.25 -0.90
N TYR A 134 -10.80 0.90 -1.95
CA TYR A 134 -9.39 1.20 -2.14
C TYR A 134 -9.11 2.67 -1.85
N LEU A 135 -7.98 2.95 -1.24
CA LEU A 135 -7.52 4.30 -0.94
C LEU A 135 -6.01 4.39 -1.26
N GLY A 136 -5.63 5.20 -2.24
CA GLY A 136 -4.25 5.28 -2.69
C GLY A 136 -4.04 6.29 -3.81
N ALA A 137 -2.86 6.28 -4.45
CA ALA A 137 -2.58 7.14 -5.57
C ALA A 137 -3.27 6.67 -6.87
N ASP A 138 -3.66 7.61 -7.73
CA ASP A 138 -3.85 7.32 -9.15
C ASP A 138 -2.48 7.19 -9.81
N ASN A 139 -2.00 5.94 -9.89
CA ASN A 139 -0.67 5.64 -10.40
C ASN A 139 -0.49 6.05 -11.86
N ARG A 140 -1.56 6.00 -12.67
CA ARG A 140 -1.50 6.45 -14.06
C ARG A 140 -1.38 7.97 -14.16
N ALA A 141 -2.10 8.72 -13.33
CA ALA A 141 -1.94 10.17 -13.20
C ALA A 141 -0.54 10.52 -12.67
N ALA A 142 -0.03 9.80 -11.67
CA ALA A 142 1.33 9.98 -11.15
C ALA A 142 2.39 9.72 -12.24
N GLY A 143 2.20 8.70 -13.08
CA GLY A 143 3.05 8.46 -14.25
C GLY A 143 3.04 9.62 -15.24
N ARG A 144 1.86 10.21 -15.53
CA ARG A 144 1.76 11.42 -16.36
C ARG A 144 2.52 12.60 -15.74
N GLN A 145 2.43 12.79 -14.43
CA GLN A 145 3.19 13.83 -13.72
C GLN A 145 4.71 13.64 -13.87
N ALA A 146 5.21 12.41 -13.78
CA ALA A 146 6.62 12.12 -14.03
C ALA A 146 7.02 12.43 -15.48
N GLY A 147 6.12 12.17 -16.43
CA GLY A 147 6.32 12.55 -17.83
C GLY A 147 6.37 14.07 -18.05
N GLU A 148 5.52 14.83 -17.36
CA GLU A 148 5.60 16.29 -17.40
C GLU A 148 6.92 16.81 -16.80
N LEU A 149 7.37 16.22 -15.68
CA LEU A 149 8.65 16.58 -15.07
C LEU A 149 9.83 16.32 -16.01
N ILE A 150 9.87 15.15 -16.67
CA ILE A 150 10.99 14.83 -17.56
C ILE A 150 10.97 15.69 -18.85
N LYS A 151 9.79 16.07 -19.37
CA LYS A 151 9.71 17.05 -20.47
C LYS A 151 10.24 18.42 -20.07
N GLN A 152 9.92 18.87 -18.85
CA GLN A 152 10.48 20.13 -18.31
C GLN A 152 12.00 20.06 -18.15
N ALA A 153 12.53 18.91 -17.72
CA ALA A 153 13.96 18.69 -17.54
C ALA A 153 14.71 18.61 -18.90
N LEU A 154 14.02 18.19 -19.95
CA LEU A 154 14.55 17.95 -21.30
C LEU A 154 13.73 18.71 -22.37
N PRO A 155 13.74 20.05 -22.38
CA PRO A 155 12.92 20.82 -23.31
C PRO A 155 13.27 20.57 -24.78
N GLU A 156 14.53 20.23 -25.09
CA GLU A 156 14.97 19.86 -26.43
C GLU A 156 14.74 18.37 -26.76
N GLY A 157 14.21 17.61 -25.79
CA GLY A 157 14.01 16.17 -25.91
C GLY A 157 15.26 15.36 -25.58
N GLY A 158 15.28 14.12 -26.04
CA GLY A 158 16.38 13.18 -25.84
C GLY A 158 15.92 11.81 -25.37
N LYS A 159 16.87 10.89 -25.34
CA LYS A 159 16.64 9.50 -24.94
C LYS A 159 16.61 9.37 -23.42
N ILE A 160 15.66 8.62 -22.91
CA ILE A 160 15.57 8.29 -21.48
C ILE A 160 15.49 6.80 -21.24
N MET A 161 15.99 6.36 -20.08
CA MET A 161 15.80 5.02 -19.55
C MET A 161 14.87 5.08 -18.34
N VAL A 162 13.98 4.09 -18.22
CA VAL A 162 13.07 3.96 -17.08
C VAL A 162 13.49 2.77 -16.23
N PHE A 163 13.38 2.91 -14.90
CA PHE A 163 13.78 1.89 -13.93
C PHE A 163 12.64 1.59 -12.96
N VAL A 164 12.45 0.30 -12.64
CA VAL A 164 11.43 -0.15 -11.71
C VAL A 164 11.78 -1.51 -11.13
N GLY A 165 11.25 -1.86 -9.96
CA GLY A 165 11.50 -3.17 -9.36
C GLY A 165 10.98 -4.31 -10.22
N LYS A 166 9.68 -4.34 -10.46
CA LYS A 166 9.00 -5.41 -11.21
C LYS A 166 7.95 -4.81 -12.15
N ARG A 167 8.06 -5.13 -13.43
CA ARG A 167 7.15 -4.62 -14.48
C ARG A 167 5.70 -5.09 -14.30
N GLU A 168 5.51 -6.30 -13.82
CA GLU A 168 4.20 -6.95 -13.66
C GLU A 168 3.37 -6.43 -12.47
N VAL A 169 3.97 -5.68 -11.56
CA VAL A 169 3.24 -5.05 -10.45
C VAL A 169 2.34 -3.94 -10.96
N GLN A 170 1.11 -3.85 -10.45
CA GLN A 170 0.09 -2.94 -10.98
C GLN A 170 0.55 -1.49 -10.99
N ASN A 171 1.08 -0.98 -9.86
CA ASN A 171 1.53 0.41 -9.78
C ASN A 171 2.66 0.71 -10.79
N ALA A 172 3.58 -0.24 -11.01
CA ALA A 172 4.66 -0.11 -12.00
C ALA A 172 4.11 0.04 -13.42
N ARG A 173 3.15 -0.83 -13.80
CA ARG A 173 2.49 -0.76 -15.11
C ARG A 173 1.77 0.57 -15.30
N GLU A 174 0.95 0.96 -14.32
CA GLU A 174 0.15 2.18 -14.40
C GLU A 174 1.03 3.44 -14.46
N ARG A 175 2.08 3.52 -13.64
CA ARG A 175 3.06 4.62 -13.69
C ARG A 175 3.78 4.68 -15.04
N PHE A 176 4.22 3.52 -15.55
CA PHE A 176 4.87 3.46 -16.87
C PHE A 176 3.92 3.81 -18.01
N ASP A 177 2.66 3.35 -17.97
CA ASP A 177 1.67 3.69 -18.97
C ASP A 177 1.34 5.19 -18.97
N GLY A 178 1.16 5.79 -17.78
CA GLY A 178 0.95 7.21 -17.62
C GLY A 178 2.16 8.05 -18.12
N LEU A 179 3.38 7.59 -17.84
CA LEU A 179 4.61 8.20 -18.39
C LEU A 179 4.61 8.18 -19.92
N LYS A 180 4.33 7.02 -20.53
CA LYS A 180 4.24 6.89 -22.00
C LYS A 180 3.19 7.83 -22.59
N GLU A 181 2.00 7.89 -21.97
CA GLU A 181 0.92 8.80 -22.42
C GLU A 181 1.36 10.25 -22.43
N SER A 182 1.98 10.71 -21.34
CA SER A 182 2.45 12.10 -21.25
C SER A 182 3.53 12.43 -22.27
N LEU A 183 4.33 11.45 -22.68
CA LEU A 183 5.43 11.66 -23.64
C LEU A 183 5.00 11.54 -25.11
N GLN A 184 3.75 11.16 -25.40
CA GLN A 184 3.26 11.07 -26.79
C GLN A 184 3.37 12.42 -27.49
N GLY A 185 3.97 12.42 -28.67
CA GLY A 185 4.18 13.63 -29.47
C GLY A 185 5.27 14.58 -28.96
N SER A 186 5.95 14.23 -27.85
CA SER A 186 7.12 14.98 -27.38
C SER A 186 8.40 14.53 -28.10
N LYS A 187 9.49 15.28 -27.87
CA LYS A 187 10.83 14.93 -28.36
C LYS A 187 11.57 13.97 -27.41
N VAL A 188 10.95 13.54 -26.32
CA VAL A 188 11.55 12.61 -25.36
C VAL A 188 11.22 11.19 -25.77
N GLU A 189 12.25 10.35 -25.94
CA GLU A 189 12.13 8.95 -26.35
C GLU A 189 12.48 8.00 -25.21
N ILE A 190 11.57 7.10 -24.86
CA ILE A 190 11.84 6.02 -23.92
C ILE A 190 12.58 4.90 -24.67
N ILE A 191 13.83 4.60 -24.27
CA ILE A 191 14.61 3.51 -24.88
C ILE A 191 14.09 2.17 -24.40
N ASP A 192 13.95 2.00 -23.06
CA ASP A 192 13.49 0.76 -22.46
C ASP A 192 13.02 0.99 -21.00
N LEU A 193 12.44 -0.06 -20.40
CA LEU A 193 12.09 -0.18 -18.99
C LEU A 193 12.93 -1.32 -18.40
N MET A 194 13.90 -0.99 -17.53
CA MET A 194 14.75 -1.96 -16.84
C MET A 194 14.18 -2.35 -15.49
N THR A 195 14.23 -3.65 -15.19
CA THR A 195 13.75 -4.20 -13.91
C THR A 195 14.92 -4.70 -13.07
N ASP A 196 14.78 -4.62 -11.75
CA ASP A 196 15.83 -4.96 -10.78
C ASP A 196 15.36 -5.92 -9.67
N ASP A 197 14.13 -6.47 -9.77
CA ASP A 197 13.52 -7.37 -8.78
C ASP A 197 13.47 -6.79 -7.35
N ALA A 198 13.40 -5.47 -7.24
CA ALA A 198 13.46 -4.72 -5.99
C ALA A 198 14.81 -4.85 -5.24
N ASP A 199 15.91 -5.12 -5.97
CA ASP A 199 17.27 -5.16 -5.45
C ASP A 199 18.00 -3.84 -5.77
N PRO A 200 18.33 -2.99 -4.76
CA PRO A 200 19.04 -1.73 -4.98
C PRO A 200 20.42 -1.89 -5.63
N SER A 201 21.11 -3.01 -5.39
CA SER A 201 22.40 -3.27 -6.04
C SER A 201 22.23 -3.51 -7.53
N ARG A 202 21.20 -4.26 -7.91
CA ARG A 202 20.84 -4.48 -9.32
C ARG A 202 20.33 -3.19 -9.97
N ALA A 203 19.57 -2.36 -9.25
CA ALA A 203 19.14 -1.04 -9.72
C ALA A 203 20.37 -0.15 -10.06
N MET A 204 21.39 -0.12 -9.19
CA MET A 204 22.64 0.59 -9.47
C MET A 204 23.37 0.01 -10.68
N GLN A 205 23.46 -1.32 -10.80
CA GLN A 205 24.09 -1.97 -11.95
C GLN A 205 23.38 -1.59 -13.26
N ASN A 206 22.04 -1.65 -13.28
CA ASN A 206 21.23 -1.23 -14.42
C ASN A 206 21.51 0.21 -14.85
N ALA A 207 21.63 1.14 -13.89
CA ALA A 207 21.96 2.54 -14.19
C ALA A 207 23.36 2.69 -14.77
N ALA A 208 24.38 1.96 -14.23
CA ALA A 208 25.73 1.98 -14.74
C ALA A 208 25.83 1.38 -16.16
N ASP A 209 25.17 0.25 -16.40
CA ASP A 209 25.13 -0.39 -17.73
C ASP A 209 24.43 0.49 -18.77
N THR A 210 23.38 1.21 -18.36
CA THR A 210 22.70 2.20 -19.20
C THR A 210 23.66 3.30 -19.64
N LEU A 211 24.44 3.88 -18.73
CA LEU A 211 25.41 4.94 -19.06
C LEU A 211 26.55 4.45 -19.95
N LYS A 212 26.95 3.18 -19.80
CA LYS A 212 27.95 2.56 -20.64
C LYS A 212 27.42 2.29 -22.06
N LYS A 213 26.19 1.75 -22.16
CA LYS A 213 25.59 1.33 -23.42
C LYS A 213 25.06 2.51 -24.24
N TYR A 214 24.58 3.56 -23.55
CA TYR A 214 23.97 4.75 -24.16
C TYR A 214 24.68 6.01 -23.65
N PRO A 215 25.87 6.34 -24.15
CA PRO A 215 26.65 7.49 -23.68
C PRO A 215 25.97 8.84 -23.94
N ASP A 216 24.99 8.88 -24.84
CA ASP A 216 24.14 10.02 -25.23
C ASP A 216 22.80 10.06 -24.47
N ILE A 217 22.60 9.22 -23.44
CA ILE A 217 21.38 9.24 -22.63
C ILE A 217 21.15 10.59 -21.99
N ALA A 218 19.97 11.18 -22.19
CA ALA A 218 19.65 12.51 -21.70
C ALA A 218 19.00 12.47 -20.30
N GLY A 219 18.29 11.39 -19.98
CA GLY A 219 17.61 11.30 -18.69
C GLY A 219 17.33 9.88 -18.22
N MET A 220 17.04 9.76 -16.91
CA MET A 220 16.66 8.54 -16.21
C MET A 220 15.44 8.79 -15.36
N VAL A 221 14.46 7.88 -15.39
CA VAL A 221 13.23 7.95 -14.58
C VAL A 221 13.13 6.73 -13.69
N GLY A 222 13.11 6.92 -12.38
CA GLY A 222 12.87 5.85 -11.41
C GLY A 222 11.42 5.84 -10.96
N LEU A 223 10.73 4.70 -11.10
CA LEU A 223 9.29 4.58 -10.79
C LEU A 223 8.99 4.11 -9.37
N TRP A 224 9.99 3.62 -8.63
CA TRP A 224 9.89 3.26 -7.22
C TRP A 224 10.88 4.05 -6.37
N SER A 225 10.61 4.17 -5.07
CA SER A 225 11.30 5.08 -4.17
C SER A 225 12.83 4.95 -4.19
N TYR A 226 13.37 3.73 -4.14
CA TYR A 226 14.82 3.45 -4.11
C TYR A 226 15.52 3.63 -5.47
N ASN A 227 14.78 3.71 -6.58
CA ASN A 227 15.40 3.89 -7.91
C ASN A 227 16.09 5.26 -8.02
N GLY A 228 15.49 6.32 -7.45
CA GLY A 228 16.09 7.65 -7.44
C GLY A 228 17.46 7.70 -6.76
N PRO A 229 17.58 7.28 -5.48
CA PRO A 229 18.86 7.14 -4.79
C PRO A 229 19.88 6.26 -5.53
N SER A 230 19.44 5.13 -6.09
CA SER A 230 20.31 4.21 -6.84
C SER A 230 20.90 4.87 -8.09
N ILE A 231 20.07 5.55 -8.89
CA ILE A 231 20.51 6.31 -10.06
C ILE A 231 21.48 7.43 -9.64
N LEU A 232 21.11 8.22 -8.63
CA LEU A 232 21.93 9.35 -8.17
C LEU A 232 23.33 8.91 -7.71
N LYS A 233 23.40 7.79 -6.97
CA LYS A 233 24.67 7.22 -6.49
C LYS A 233 25.60 6.88 -7.66
N VAL A 234 25.08 6.27 -8.71
CA VAL A 234 25.83 5.94 -9.92
C VAL A 234 26.27 7.20 -10.66
N LEU A 235 25.37 8.17 -10.85
CA LEU A 235 25.71 9.43 -11.50
C LEU A 235 26.82 10.21 -10.75
N LYS A 236 26.79 10.20 -9.40
CA LYS A 236 27.85 10.80 -8.57
C LYS A 236 29.18 10.06 -8.77
N SER A 237 29.18 8.73 -8.81
CA SER A 237 30.42 7.93 -8.99
C SER A 237 31.07 8.07 -10.34
N LEU A 238 30.30 8.42 -11.38
CA LEU A 238 30.76 8.53 -12.77
C LEU A 238 30.87 9.99 -13.27
N ASP A 239 30.76 10.97 -12.37
CA ASP A 239 30.78 12.42 -12.69
C ASP A 239 29.76 12.80 -13.79
N LYS A 240 28.55 12.25 -13.70
CA LYS A 240 27.44 12.48 -14.65
C LYS A 240 26.31 13.33 -14.07
N VAL A 241 26.44 13.78 -12.81
CA VAL A 241 25.44 14.67 -12.18
C VAL A 241 25.26 15.95 -13.02
N GLY A 242 24.02 16.34 -13.24
CA GLY A 242 23.65 17.49 -14.09
C GLY A 242 23.72 17.24 -15.60
N LYS A 243 24.53 16.27 -16.05
CA LYS A 243 24.63 15.87 -17.47
C LYS A 243 23.45 14.97 -17.88
N VAL A 244 23.01 14.10 -16.98
CA VAL A 244 21.83 13.23 -17.13
C VAL A 244 20.74 13.74 -16.19
N LYS A 245 19.56 14.04 -16.70
CA LYS A 245 18.43 14.51 -15.91
C LYS A 245 17.74 13.35 -15.21
N VAL A 246 17.36 13.54 -13.95
CA VAL A 246 16.73 12.49 -13.14
C VAL A 246 15.37 12.95 -12.64
N VAL A 247 14.36 12.11 -12.83
CA VAL A 247 13.01 12.23 -12.24
C VAL A 247 12.72 10.97 -11.46
N CYS A 248 12.12 11.10 -10.28
CA CYS A 248 11.92 10.00 -9.37
C CYS A 248 10.47 9.87 -8.92
N PHE A 249 10.24 8.86 -8.10
CA PHE A 249 9.05 8.69 -7.28
C PHE A 249 9.43 8.68 -5.81
N ASP A 250 8.47 9.10 -5.00
CA ASP A 250 8.53 9.14 -3.54
C ASP A 250 9.59 10.10 -2.97
N ASP A 251 9.79 10.04 -1.67
CA ASP A 251 10.44 11.09 -0.89
C ASP A 251 11.58 10.56 0.01
N GLU A 252 12.29 9.51 -0.50
CA GLU A 252 13.50 9.06 0.17
C GLU A 252 14.44 10.25 0.44
N ARG A 253 15.13 10.22 1.58
CA ARG A 253 15.97 11.32 2.02
C ARG A 253 17.00 11.73 0.96
N GLU A 254 17.65 10.75 0.35
CA GLU A 254 18.63 10.96 -0.70
C GLU A 254 18.02 11.58 -1.97
N THR A 255 16.75 11.28 -2.26
CA THR A 255 16.00 11.91 -3.36
C THR A 255 15.75 13.38 -3.06
N LEU A 256 15.27 13.71 -1.85
CA LEU A 256 15.01 15.10 -1.44
C LEU A 256 16.31 15.92 -1.38
N ASP A 257 17.38 15.36 -0.82
CA ASP A 257 18.70 16.02 -0.79
C ASP A 257 19.23 16.22 -2.23
N GLY A 258 19.07 15.22 -3.11
CA GLY A 258 19.42 15.35 -4.53
C GLY A 258 18.64 16.45 -5.26
N ILE A 259 17.38 16.70 -4.90
CA ILE A 259 16.59 17.83 -5.43
C ILE A 259 17.13 19.17 -4.92
N LYS A 260 17.47 19.28 -3.63
CA LYS A 260 18.07 20.48 -3.03
C LYS A 260 19.42 20.82 -3.68
N GLU A 261 20.23 19.81 -3.95
CA GLU A 261 21.52 19.95 -4.64
C GLU A 261 21.37 20.24 -6.14
N GLY A 262 20.19 20.04 -6.74
CA GLY A 262 19.95 20.16 -8.17
C GLY A 262 20.45 18.96 -8.98
N ALA A 263 20.79 17.85 -8.33
CA ALA A 263 21.21 16.61 -8.95
C ALA A 263 20.00 15.77 -9.47
N ILE A 264 18.84 15.91 -8.84
CA ILE A 264 17.55 15.37 -9.24
C ILE A 264 16.65 16.53 -9.61
N PHE A 265 15.95 16.46 -10.76
CA PHE A 265 15.08 17.52 -11.24
C PHE A 265 13.79 17.63 -10.41
N GLY A 266 13.23 16.50 -10.01
CA GLY A 266 12.03 16.43 -9.19
C GLY A 266 11.56 15.00 -8.94
N THR A 267 10.60 14.88 -8.05
CA THR A 267 9.96 13.62 -7.70
C THR A 267 8.44 13.76 -7.65
N VAL A 268 7.75 12.65 -7.88
CA VAL A 268 6.31 12.50 -7.65
C VAL A 268 6.11 11.74 -6.34
N ALA A 269 5.79 12.46 -5.28
CA ALA A 269 5.65 11.90 -3.93
C ALA A 269 4.21 11.49 -3.63
N GLN A 270 4.03 10.31 -3.05
CA GLN A 270 2.78 9.87 -2.48
C GLN A 270 2.55 10.52 -1.11
N GLN A 271 1.35 10.37 -0.54
CA GLN A 271 0.99 10.97 0.74
C GLN A 271 0.63 9.89 1.78
N PRO A 272 1.61 9.14 2.32
CA PRO A 272 1.36 8.04 3.24
C PRO A 272 0.64 8.46 4.53
N PHE A 273 0.84 9.68 5.03
CA PHE A 273 0.07 10.23 6.14
C PHE A 273 -1.43 10.16 5.85
N GLU A 274 -1.82 10.63 4.66
CA GLU A 274 -3.22 10.63 4.25
C GLU A 274 -3.76 9.19 4.07
N TYR A 275 -2.92 8.25 3.64
CA TYR A 275 -3.33 6.84 3.56
C TYR A 275 -3.72 6.29 4.93
N GLY A 276 -2.90 6.54 5.95
CA GLY A 276 -3.21 6.14 7.32
C GLY A 276 -4.44 6.86 7.87
N TYR A 277 -4.44 8.18 7.78
CA TYR A 277 -5.51 9.01 8.33
C TYR A 277 -6.88 8.72 7.70
N GLN A 278 -6.95 8.78 6.37
CA GLN A 278 -8.22 8.62 5.66
C GLN A 278 -8.74 7.17 5.68
N ALA A 279 -7.87 6.16 5.70
CA ALA A 279 -8.29 4.77 5.84
C ALA A 279 -9.00 4.52 7.17
N VAL A 280 -8.46 5.04 8.27
CA VAL A 280 -9.08 4.93 9.60
C VAL A 280 -10.38 5.73 9.67
N GLN A 281 -10.41 6.97 9.15
CA GLN A 281 -11.62 7.79 9.10
C GLN A 281 -12.72 7.13 8.25
N ALA A 282 -12.39 6.58 7.09
CA ALA A 282 -13.34 5.87 6.23
C ALA A 282 -13.87 4.60 6.93
N ALA A 283 -12.99 3.81 7.55
CA ALA A 283 -13.38 2.63 8.31
C ALA A 283 -14.38 2.99 9.42
N ALA A 284 -14.08 4.03 10.21
CA ALA A 284 -14.94 4.48 11.29
C ALA A 284 -16.36 4.87 10.81
N LYS A 285 -16.45 5.63 9.71
CA LYS A 285 -17.73 6.03 9.13
C LYS A 285 -18.52 4.82 8.61
N ILE A 286 -17.88 3.93 7.87
CA ILE A 286 -18.53 2.73 7.30
C ILE A 286 -19.01 1.80 8.43
N LEU A 287 -18.23 1.61 9.49
CA LEU A 287 -18.61 0.80 10.66
C LEU A 287 -19.77 1.38 11.45
N LYS A 288 -20.00 2.69 11.38
CA LYS A 288 -21.18 3.39 11.93
C LYS A 288 -22.39 3.35 10.99
N GLY A 289 -22.27 2.71 9.81
CA GLY A 289 -23.35 2.59 8.82
C GLY A 289 -23.37 3.69 7.75
N ASP A 290 -22.46 4.66 7.81
CA ASP A 290 -22.33 5.68 6.77
C ASP A 290 -21.56 5.13 5.56
N ARG A 291 -22.29 4.65 4.57
CA ARG A 291 -21.73 4.13 3.32
C ARG A 291 -21.63 5.20 2.22
N SER A 292 -22.05 6.43 2.48
CA SER A 292 -21.94 7.54 1.51
C SER A 292 -20.49 7.90 1.17
N VAL A 293 -19.56 7.52 2.05
CA VAL A 293 -18.11 7.70 1.87
C VAL A 293 -17.50 6.73 0.84
N ILE A 294 -18.26 5.73 0.38
CA ILE A 294 -17.79 4.75 -0.62
C ILE A 294 -18.22 5.24 -1.99
N PRO A 295 -17.29 5.68 -2.87
CA PRO A 295 -17.62 6.03 -4.24
C PRO A 295 -18.17 4.83 -5.02
N GLY A 296 -18.90 5.08 -6.10
CA GLY A 296 -19.48 4.03 -6.94
C GLY A 296 -18.45 3.04 -7.52
N ASN A 297 -17.22 3.52 -7.79
CA ASN A 297 -16.08 2.70 -8.24
C ASN A 297 -15.27 2.10 -7.08
N LYS A 298 -15.70 2.29 -5.83
CA LYS A 298 -15.02 1.81 -4.61
C LYS A 298 -13.55 2.27 -4.51
N THR A 299 -13.25 3.49 -4.96
CA THR A 299 -11.87 4.01 -5.01
C THR A 299 -11.85 5.47 -4.58
N ILE A 300 -10.98 5.80 -3.63
CA ILE A 300 -10.64 7.17 -3.24
C ILE A 300 -9.19 7.40 -3.65
N PHE A 301 -8.97 8.32 -4.58
CA PHE A 301 -7.63 8.72 -4.95
C PHE A 301 -7.11 9.83 -4.04
N ILE A 302 -5.96 9.58 -3.45
CA ILE A 302 -5.16 10.59 -2.74
C ILE A 302 -4.21 11.22 -3.75
N PRO A 303 -4.26 12.54 -3.94
CA PRO A 303 -3.37 13.22 -4.89
C PRO A 303 -1.90 12.99 -4.58
N THR A 304 -1.07 12.85 -5.59
CA THR A 304 0.39 12.91 -5.45
C THR A 304 0.89 14.34 -5.47
N LEU A 305 2.06 14.58 -4.87
CA LEU A 305 2.70 15.88 -4.80
C LEU A 305 3.92 15.92 -5.72
N ILE A 306 4.05 16.98 -6.50
CA ILE A 306 5.28 17.24 -7.27
C ILE A 306 6.25 18.01 -6.38
N ILE A 307 7.41 17.41 -6.13
CA ILE A 307 8.47 18.02 -5.34
C ILE A 307 9.63 18.38 -6.25
N GLN A 308 9.95 19.67 -6.27
CA GLN A 308 11.04 20.27 -7.04
C GLN A 308 11.82 21.24 -6.14
N ARG A 309 12.87 21.88 -6.69
CA ARG A 309 13.75 22.77 -5.94
C ARG A 309 13.03 23.93 -5.24
N ASN A 310 11.92 24.39 -5.79
CA ASN A 310 11.15 25.52 -5.26
C ASN A 310 10.32 25.19 -4.01
N ASN A 311 10.05 23.91 -3.73
CA ASN A 311 9.20 23.49 -2.59
C ASN A 311 9.81 22.37 -1.72
N VAL A 312 10.97 21.81 -2.08
CA VAL A 312 11.60 20.69 -1.38
C VAL A 312 11.96 21.00 0.08
N ASP A 313 12.34 22.23 0.39
CA ASP A 313 12.71 22.61 1.76
C ASP A 313 11.50 22.64 2.69
N GLU A 314 10.39 23.22 2.23
CA GLU A 314 9.13 23.22 2.98
C GLU A 314 8.60 21.79 3.16
N TYR A 315 8.63 20.99 2.08
CA TYR A 315 8.22 19.58 2.13
C TYR A 315 9.07 18.79 3.12
N SER A 316 10.41 18.87 3.03
CA SER A 316 11.34 18.17 3.92
C SER A 316 11.12 18.55 5.38
N LYS A 317 10.86 19.83 5.66
CA LYS A 317 10.57 20.28 7.02
C LYS A 317 9.30 19.63 7.58
N LYS A 318 8.22 19.57 6.79
CA LYS A 318 6.97 18.90 7.19
C LYS A 318 7.19 17.40 7.41
N LEU A 319 7.90 16.74 6.51
CA LEU A 319 8.22 15.32 6.61
C LEU A 319 9.03 15.00 7.86
N ASN A 320 10.10 15.79 8.15
CA ASN A 320 10.91 15.63 9.35
C ASN A 320 10.09 15.82 10.64
N GLN A 321 9.15 16.76 10.66
CA GLN A 321 8.24 16.94 11.80
C GLN A 321 7.36 15.70 12.03
N LEU A 322 6.85 15.08 10.97
CA LEU A 322 6.06 13.83 11.06
C LEU A 322 6.91 12.65 11.54
N LEU A 323 8.15 12.56 11.08
CA LEU A 323 9.08 11.49 11.47
C LEU A 323 9.71 11.71 12.87
N GLY A 324 9.56 12.90 13.46
CA GLY A 324 10.21 13.26 14.72
C GLY A 324 11.73 13.43 14.58
N SER A 325 12.20 13.71 13.36
CA SER A 325 13.61 14.00 13.06
C SER A 325 13.80 15.52 13.08
N THR A 326 14.79 16.00 13.84
CA THR A 326 15.18 17.42 13.89
C THR A 326 16.23 17.73 12.82
#